data_e8da8ac0dbf3e4c9b912f3c11af34efb
#
_entry.id   e8da8ac0dbf3e4c9b912f3c11af34efb
#
_cell.length_a   1.000
_cell.length_b   1.000
_cell.length_c   1.000
_cell.angle_alpha   90.00
_cell.angle_beta   90.00
_cell.angle_gamma   90.00
#
_symmetry.space_group_name_H-M   'P 1'
#
loop_
_entity.id
_entity.type
_entity.pdbx_description
1 polymer ?
#
loop_
_entity_poly.entity_id
_entity_poly.type
_entity_poly.pdbx_seq_one_letter_code
_entity_poly.pdbx_strand_id
1 'polypeptide(L)'
;MYKENTNPLVSIIIPCYNYDQYIEKCIQSVLNQTYKSIEVIVVDNGSTDDSLEKIITFSHDPRVVIIELKENIPPGSGTNSAFRIAFNKSNGSYIGVLYADDWYLPDKIEKQMELFSQCASSVGVVYCHGYRYFEKDKTKIEFKQQSFRGYVFKDYLKEGDVVIPISPLVKRCCYEIIGLNNLWTG
;
A
#
# COMPACT_ATOMS: atom_id res chain seq x y z
N MET A 1 9.28 26.78 16.15
CA MET A 1 8.71 26.50 14.81
C MET A 1 9.42 25.26 14.26
N TYR A 2 8.81 24.08 14.37
CA TYR A 2 9.33 22.88 13.71
C TYR A 2 9.15 23.09 12.21
N LYS A 3 10.24 23.04 11.42
CA LYS A 3 10.14 22.96 9.97
C LYS A 3 9.39 21.66 9.67
N GLU A 4 8.14 21.76 9.20
CA GLU A 4 7.47 20.60 8.63
C GLU A 4 8.39 20.05 7.53
N ASN A 5 8.65 18.75 7.58
CA ASN A 5 9.39 18.06 6.54
C ASN A 5 8.59 18.21 5.25
N THR A 6 9.10 18.98 4.31
CA THR A 6 8.40 19.29 3.05
C THR A 6 8.14 18.06 2.20
N ASN A 7 8.81 16.93 2.48
CA ASN A 7 8.67 15.64 1.81
C ASN A 7 8.61 14.50 2.84
N PRO A 8 7.48 14.29 3.54
CA PRO A 8 7.37 13.22 4.52
C PRO A 8 7.52 11.84 3.88
N LEU A 9 8.16 10.91 4.59
CA LEU A 9 8.38 9.54 4.12
C LEU A 9 7.05 8.80 3.99
N VAL A 10 6.88 8.11 2.86
CA VAL A 10 5.76 7.22 2.55
C VAL A 10 6.27 5.78 2.52
N SER A 11 5.68 4.90 3.32
CA SER A 11 5.98 3.47 3.30
C SER A 11 4.92 2.75 2.46
N ILE A 12 5.36 2.00 1.46
CA ILE A 12 4.49 1.13 0.68
C ILE A 12 4.78 -0.32 1.09
N ILE A 13 3.74 -0.98 1.61
CA ILE A 13 3.79 -2.37 2.06
C ILE A 13 3.25 -3.26 0.95
N ILE A 14 4.05 -4.26 0.55
CA ILE A 14 3.73 -5.22 -0.50
C ILE A 14 3.78 -6.64 0.11
N PRO A 15 2.65 -7.20 0.54
CA PRO A 15 2.57 -8.62 0.88
C PRO A 15 2.56 -9.45 -0.40
N CYS A 16 3.40 -10.47 -0.46
CA CYS A 16 3.54 -11.39 -1.59
C CYS A 16 3.43 -12.84 -1.13
N TYR A 17 2.67 -13.66 -1.86
CA TYR A 17 2.62 -15.11 -1.71
C TYR A 17 2.26 -15.75 -3.03
N ASN A 18 3.25 -16.36 -3.71
CA ASN A 18 3.11 -17.02 -5.01
C ASN A 18 2.59 -16.08 -6.12
N TYR A 19 3.29 -14.95 -6.31
CA TYR A 19 3.02 -13.96 -7.36
C TYR A 19 4.25 -13.67 -8.22
N ASP A 20 5.03 -14.69 -8.55
CA ASP A 20 6.27 -14.56 -9.32
C ASP A 20 6.09 -13.82 -10.65
N GLN A 21 4.94 -13.98 -11.32
CA GLN A 21 4.65 -13.34 -12.60
C GLN A 21 4.48 -11.82 -12.51
N TYR A 22 4.14 -11.27 -11.33
CA TYR A 22 3.71 -9.88 -11.18
C TYR A 22 4.60 -9.05 -10.26
N ILE A 23 5.27 -9.69 -9.30
CA ILE A 23 5.95 -9.00 -8.19
C ILE A 23 7.02 -8.00 -8.65
N GLU A 24 7.78 -8.29 -9.71
CA GLU A 24 8.79 -7.37 -10.24
C GLU A 24 8.14 -6.06 -10.73
N LYS A 25 7.05 -6.17 -11.51
CA LYS A 25 6.30 -5.01 -12.01
C LYS A 25 5.68 -4.23 -10.86
N CYS A 26 5.17 -4.90 -9.85
CA CYS A 26 4.62 -4.32 -8.64
C CYS A 26 5.67 -3.43 -7.94
N ILE A 27 6.82 -4.00 -7.55
CA ILE A 27 7.90 -3.28 -6.87
C ILE A 27 8.41 -2.14 -7.74
N GLN A 28 8.69 -2.39 -9.02
CA GLN A 28 9.19 -1.38 -9.95
C GLN A 28 8.24 -0.19 -10.09
N SER A 29 6.93 -0.42 -10.03
CA SER A 29 5.92 0.64 -10.12
C SER A 29 6.00 1.63 -8.94
N VAL A 30 6.40 1.16 -7.77
CA VAL A 30 6.61 2.00 -6.57
C VAL A 30 7.94 2.72 -6.66
N LEU A 31 9.02 2.04 -7.06
CA LEU A 31 10.35 2.64 -7.20
C LEU A 31 10.38 3.74 -8.26
N ASN A 32 9.52 3.65 -9.28
CA ASN A 32 9.39 4.62 -10.38
C ASN A 32 8.43 5.77 -10.07
N GLN A 33 7.88 5.89 -8.86
CA GLN A 33 7.02 7.01 -8.50
C GLN A 33 7.76 8.35 -8.64
N THR A 34 7.02 9.39 -9.05
CA THR A 34 7.55 10.77 -9.12
C THR A 34 7.89 11.32 -7.73
N TYR A 35 7.11 10.97 -6.72
CA TYR A 35 7.42 11.27 -5.31
C TYR A 35 8.61 10.43 -4.84
N LYS A 36 9.68 11.08 -4.34
CA LYS A 36 10.97 10.40 -4.06
C LYS A 36 11.17 9.94 -2.62
N SER A 37 10.46 10.54 -1.66
CA SER A 37 10.58 10.15 -0.24
C SER A 37 9.73 8.91 0.06
N ILE A 38 10.17 7.76 -0.46
CA ILE A 38 9.47 6.48 -0.39
C ILE A 38 10.40 5.40 0.14
N GLU A 39 9.87 4.51 0.96
CA GLU A 39 10.42 3.18 1.24
C GLU A 39 9.42 2.11 0.82
N VAL A 40 9.91 0.95 0.44
CA VAL A 40 9.12 -0.21 0.00
C VAL A 40 9.43 -1.37 0.93
N ILE A 41 8.42 -1.87 1.63
CA ILE A 41 8.56 -3.05 2.49
C ILE A 41 7.87 -4.22 1.81
N VAL A 42 8.66 -5.13 1.26
CA VAL A 42 8.17 -6.34 0.61
C VAL A 42 8.23 -7.50 1.59
N VAL A 43 7.10 -8.14 1.82
CA VAL A 43 7.03 -9.34 2.67
C VAL A 43 6.76 -10.54 1.78
N ASP A 44 7.76 -11.39 1.61
CA ASP A 44 7.52 -12.72 1.08
C ASP A 44 6.89 -13.57 2.18
N ASN A 45 5.64 -13.94 2.00
CA ASN A 45 4.84 -14.67 2.99
C ASN A 45 4.97 -16.20 2.82
N GLY A 46 6.21 -16.67 2.67
CA GLY A 46 6.51 -18.09 2.53
C GLY A 46 6.15 -18.63 1.15
N SER A 47 6.50 -17.92 0.07
CA SER A 47 6.26 -18.35 -1.30
C SER A 47 6.99 -19.66 -1.63
N THR A 48 6.38 -20.44 -2.52
CA THR A 48 6.92 -21.72 -3.02
C THR A 48 7.24 -21.68 -4.51
N ASP A 49 6.98 -20.55 -5.16
CA ASP A 49 7.35 -20.23 -6.54
C ASP A 49 8.60 -19.34 -6.57
N ASP A 50 8.93 -18.74 -7.72
CA ASP A 50 10.11 -17.89 -7.89
C ASP A 50 9.93 -16.47 -7.33
N SER A 51 8.86 -16.19 -6.57
CA SER A 51 8.57 -14.85 -6.03
C SER A 51 9.73 -14.29 -5.20
N LEU A 52 10.26 -15.09 -4.25
CA LEU A 52 11.35 -14.66 -3.37
C LEU A 52 12.62 -14.33 -4.16
N GLU A 53 12.99 -15.17 -5.13
CA GLU A 53 14.18 -14.93 -5.97
C GLU A 53 14.06 -13.60 -6.70
N LYS A 54 12.88 -13.29 -7.26
CA LYS A 54 12.61 -12.02 -7.95
C LYS A 54 12.61 -10.83 -7.00
N ILE A 55 12.06 -10.98 -5.80
CA ILE A 55 12.10 -9.93 -4.76
C ILE A 55 13.54 -9.60 -4.37
N ILE A 56 14.40 -10.60 -4.20
CA ILE A 56 15.80 -10.42 -3.80
C ILE A 56 16.59 -9.61 -4.83
N THR A 57 16.22 -9.62 -6.11
CA THR A 57 16.89 -8.80 -7.13
C THR A 57 16.82 -7.30 -6.83
N PHE A 58 15.86 -6.85 -6.02
CA PHE A 58 15.71 -5.44 -5.60
C PHE A 58 16.49 -5.09 -4.33
N SER A 59 17.20 -6.02 -3.70
CA SER A 59 17.95 -5.79 -2.46
C SER A 59 19.05 -4.74 -2.57
N HIS A 60 19.48 -4.40 -3.78
CA HIS A 60 20.47 -3.37 -4.05
C HIS A 60 19.90 -1.93 -3.96
N ASP A 61 18.58 -1.74 -4.04
CA ASP A 61 17.95 -0.41 -3.88
C ASP A 61 17.78 -0.11 -2.38
N PRO A 62 18.42 0.96 -1.85
CA PRO A 62 18.38 1.27 -0.43
C PRO A 62 16.99 1.63 0.11
N ARG A 63 16.02 1.86 -0.77
CA ARG A 63 14.62 2.10 -0.40
C ARG A 63 13.85 0.82 -0.13
N VAL A 64 14.38 -0.35 -0.50
CA VAL A 64 13.68 -1.64 -0.40
C VAL A 64 14.11 -2.39 0.84
N VAL A 65 13.15 -2.77 1.65
CA VAL A 65 13.30 -3.65 2.80
C VAL A 65 12.60 -4.96 2.49
N ILE A 66 13.32 -6.06 2.50
CA ILE A 66 12.79 -7.40 2.22
C ILE A 66 12.64 -8.14 3.54
N ILE A 67 11.48 -8.75 3.73
CA ILE A 67 11.16 -9.61 4.86
C ILE A 67 10.73 -10.96 4.31
N GLU A 68 11.51 -11.99 4.61
CA GLU A 68 11.20 -13.37 4.25
C GLU A 68 10.56 -14.07 5.45
N LEU A 69 9.40 -14.67 5.25
CA LEU A 69 8.73 -15.53 6.22
C LEU A 69 8.93 -17.00 5.81
N LYS A 70 9.20 -17.85 6.80
CA LYS A 70 9.46 -19.27 6.54
C LYS A 70 8.22 -20.05 6.12
N GLU A 71 7.05 -19.57 6.52
CA GLU A 71 5.77 -20.25 6.31
C GLU A 71 4.70 -19.20 5.97
N ASN A 72 3.73 -19.62 5.17
CA ASN A 72 2.59 -18.78 4.84
C ASN A 72 1.76 -18.48 6.09
N ILE A 73 1.53 -17.21 6.33
CA ILE A 73 0.61 -16.73 7.39
C ILE A 73 -0.72 -16.42 6.71
N PRO A 74 -1.79 -17.21 6.99
CA PRO A 74 -3.09 -16.97 6.37
C PRO A 74 -3.68 -15.61 6.69
N PRO A 75 -4.53 -15.04 5.81
CA PRO A 75 -5.33 -13.86 6.15
C PRO A 75 -6.13 -14.08 7.43
N GLY A 76 -6.28 -13.02 8.22
CA GLY A 76 -7.02 -13.11 9.49
C GLY A 76 -6.20 -13.62 10.68
N SER A 77 -4.92 -13.93 10.53
CA SER A 77 -4.03 -14.39 11.61
C SER A 77 -3.71 -13.33 12.68
N GLY A 78 -4.46 -12.26 12.75
CA GLY A 78 -4.41 -11.26 13.81
C GLY A 78 -3.03 -10.59 13.93
N THR A 79 -2.38 -10.84 15.08
CA THR A 79 -1.13 -10.16 15.46
C THR A 79 0.08 -10.48 14.57
N ASN A 80 0.04 -11.55 13.81
CA ASN A 80 1.16 -12.06 13.01
C ASN A 80 0.96 -11.88 11.49
N SER A 81 0.02 -11.06 11.03
CA SER A 81 -0.17 -10.85 9.61
C SER A 81 1.06 -10.22 8.94
N ALA A 82 1.31 -10.56 7.67
CA ALA A 82 2.40 -9.99 6.87
C ALA A 82 2.37 -8.45 6.89
N PHE A 83 1.17 -7.86 6.82
CA PHE A 83 1.00 -6.40 6.94
C PHE A 83 1.54 -5.85 8.26
N ARG A 84 1.22 -6.48 9.39
CA ARG A 84 1.67 -6.00 10.70
C ARG A 84 3.18 -6.11 10.88
N ILE A 85 3.77 -7.19 10.39
CA ILE A 85 5.22 -7.37 10.40
C ILE A 85 5.88 -6.25 9.60
N ALA A 86 5.37 -5.96 8.40
CA ALA A 86 5.85 -4.86 7.56
C ALA A 86 5.63 -3.48 8.20
N PHE A 87 4.44 -3.24 8.76
CA PHE A 87 4.11 -1.98 9.43
C PHE A 87 5.10 -1.67 10.56
N ASN A 88 5.44 -2.66 11.38
CA ASN A 88 6.39 -2.50 12.47
C ASN A 88 7.83 -2.24 12.01
N LYS A 89 8.16 -2.58 10.76
CA LYS A 89 9.47 -2.30 10.15
C LYS A 89 9.49 -0.99 9.36
N SER A 90 8.33 -0.43 9.05
CA SER A 90 8.21 0.78 8.27
C SER A 90 8.42 2.04 9.12
N ASN A 91 8.91 3.13 8.50
CA ASN A 91 9.24 4.39 9.18
C ASN A 91 8.44 5.58 8.64
N GLY A 92 7.68 5.39 7.55
CA GLY A 92 6.94 6.47 6.91
C GLY A 92 5.80 7.02 7.77
N SER A 93 5.56 8.32 7.65
CA SER A 93 4.41 8.99 8.27
C SER A 93 3.09 8.69 7.56
N TYR A 94 3.18 8.14 6.34
CA TYR A 94 2.07 7.70 5.52
C TYR A 94 2.30 6.27 5.09
N ILE A 95 1.23 5.48 5.08
CA ILE A 95 1.26 4.05 4.76
C ILE A 95 0.34 3.79 3.58
N GLY A 96 0.86 3.13 2.57
CA GLY A 96 0.09 2.53 1.48
C GLY A 96 0.26 1.02 1.47
N VAL A 97 -0.74 0.31 0.97
CA VAL A 97 -0.67 -1.13 0.70
C VAL A 97 -0.82 -1.34 -0.80
N LEU A 98 0.01 -2.18 -1.38
CA LEU A 98 -0.07 -2.57 -2.78
C LEU A 98 -0.02 -4.10 -2.85
N TYR A 99 -1.03 -4.72 -3.46
CA TYR A 99 -1.01 -6.17 -3.65
C TYR A 99 -0.05 -6.56 -4.76
N ALA A 100 0.54 -7.73 -4.67
CA ALA A 100 1.65 -8.17 -5.52
C ALA A 100 1.29 -8.32 -7.01
N ASP A 101 0.00 -8.43 -7.34
CA ASP A 101 -0.55 -8.50 -8.70
C ASP A 101 -1.00 -7.15 -9.27
N ASP A 102 -0.87 -6.09 -8.48
CA ASP A 102 -1.26 -4.73 -8.86
C ASP A 102 -0.03 -3.83 -9.11
N TRP A 103 -0.25 -2.65 -9.67
CA TRP A 103 0.81 -1.62 -9.83
C TRP A 103 0.25 -0.20 -9.77
N TYR A 104 1.08 0.72 -9.34
CA TYR A 104 0.77 2.14 -9.30
C TYR A 104 1.11 2.85 -10.62
N LEU A 105 0.30 3.85 -10.98
CA LEU A 105 0.68 4.82 -12.01
C LEU A 105 1.76 5.77 -11.46
N PRO A 106 2.64 6.31 -12.33
CA PRO A 106 3.85 7.01 -11.90
C PRO A 106 3.67 8.19 -10.94
N ASP A 107 2.56 8.90 -11.02
CA ASP A 107 2.28 10.13 -10.27
C ASP A 107 1.27 9.96 -9.12
N LYS A 108 0.90 8.70 -8.82
CA LYS A 108 -0.13 8.41 -7.82
C LYS A 108 0.20 8.97 -6.44
N ILE A 109 1.39 8.66 -5.93
CA ILE A 109 1.79 9.07 -4.57
C ILE A 109 1.97 10.59 -4.51
N GLU A 110 2.59 11.19 -5.52
CA GLU A 110 2.77 12.64 -5.59
C GLU A 110 1.44 13.39 -5.50
N LYS A 111 0.45 13.01 -6.30
CA LYS A 111 -0.88 13.60 -6.28
C LYS A 111 -1.60 13.44 -4.94
N GLN A 112 -1.45 12.29 -4.31
CA GLN A 112 -2.04 12.06 -2.99
C GLN A 112 -1.35 12.88 -1.90
N MET A 113 -0.02 13.02 -1.93
CA MET A 113 0.74 13.83 -0.98
C MET A 113 0.47 15.32 -1.19
N GLU A 114 0.33 15.78 -2.44
CA GLU A 114 -0.10 17.13 -2.75
C GLU A 114 -1.48 17.41 -2.16
N LEU A 115 -2.44 16.49 -2.32
CA LEU A 115 -3.77 16.64 -1.74
C LEU A 115 -3.72 16.68 -0.21
N PHE A 116 -2.90 15.86 0.44
CA PHE A 116 -2.70 15.92 1.90
C PHE A 116 -2.18 17.29 2.36
N SER A 117 -1.29 17.92 1.58
CA SER A 117 -0.74 19.24 1.91
C SER A 117 -1.79 20.35 1.87
N GLN A 118 -2.85 20.16 1.10
CA GLN A 118 -3.96 21.11 0.93
C GLN A 118 -5.13 20.84 1.87
N CYS A 119 -5.18 19.67 2.50
CA CYS A 119 -6.26 19.27 3.38
C CYS A 119 -6.03 19.73 4.83
N ALA A 120 -7.12 19.81 5.60
CA ALA A 120 -7.04 19.99 7.05
C ALA A 120 -6.27 18.85 7.72
N SER A 121 -5.61 19.12 8.84
CA SER A 121 -4.83 18.11 9.60
C SER A 121 -5.66 16.90 10.05
N SER A 122 -6.97 17.06 10.18
CA SER A 122 -7.92 16.00 10.53
C SER A 122 -8.16 14.98 9.42
N VAL A 123 -7.74 15.26 8.17
CA VAL A 123 -7.82 14.27 7.08
C VAL A 123 -6.77 13.20 7.28
N GLY A 124 -7.20 11.99 7.57
CA GLY A 124 -6.33 10.84 7.84
C GLY A 124 -6.08 9.94 6.62
N VAL A 125 -6.96 10.01 5.61
CA VAL A 125 -6.93 9.10 4.45
C VAL A 125 -7.17 9.89 3.17
N VAL A 126 -6.37 9.63 2.14
CA VAL A 126 -6.57 10.08 0.77
C VAL A 126 -6.53 8.86 -0.15
N TYR A 127 -7.56 8.68 -0.96
CA TYR A 127 -7.66 7.59 -1.92
C TYR A 127 -7.88 8.11 -3.34
N CYS A 128 -7.80 7.23 -4.33
CA CYS A 128 -7.97 7.57 -5.74
C CYS A 128 -8.80 6.51 -6.47
N HIS A 129 -9.23 6.85 -7.68
CA HIS A 129 -9.74 5.87 -8.63
C HIS A 129 -8.60 5.02 -9.22
N GLY A 130 -8.96 3.99 -9.96
CA GLY A 130 -8.01 3.08 -10.58
C GLY A 130 -8.53 2.51 -11.89
N TYR A 131 -7.79 1.56 -12.42
CA TYR A 131 -8.13 0.83 -13.61
C TYR A 131 -8.12 -0.66 -13.32
N ARG A 132 -9.06 -1.40 -13.91
CA ARG A 132 -8.94 -2.85 -14.06
C ARG A 132 -8.24 -3.14 -15.39
N TYR A 133 -7.14 -3.84 -15.33
CA TYR A 133 -6.36 -4.24 -16.50
C TYR A 133 -6.65 -5.70 -16.84
N PHE A 134 -6.86 -5.97 -18.11
CA PHE A 134 -7.09 -7.31 -18.64
C PHE A 134 -5.88 -7.76 -19.46
N GLU A 135 -5.15 -8.73 -18.94
CA GLU A 135 -3.91 -9.21 -19.57
C GLU A 135 -4.11 -9.83 -20.94
N LYS A 136 -5.24 -10.52 -21.14
CA LYS A 136 -5.55 -11.26 -22.37
C LYS A 136 -5.58 -10.36 -23.61
N ASP A 137 -6.21 -9.22 -23.51
CA ASP A 137 -6.41 -8.30 -24.64
C ASP A 137 -5.70 -6.95 -24.47
N LYS A 138 -4.92 -6.81 -23.38
CA LYS A 138 -4.17 -5.59 -23.01
C LYS A 138 -5.06 -4.35 -22.84
N THR A 139 -6.34 -4.55 -22.59
CA THR A 139 -7.30 -3.46 -22.35
C THR A 139 -7.30 -3.02 -20.91
N LYS A 140 -7.73 -1.79 -20.67
CA LYS A 140 -7.98 -1.26 -19.33
C LYS A 140 -9.33 -0.56 -19.28
N ILE A 141 -10.07 -0.81 -18.21
CA ILE A 141 -11.34 -0.13 -17.94
C ILE A 141 -11.17 0.70 -16.68
N GLU A 142 -11.56 1.96 -16.74
CA GLU A 142 -11.55 2.83 -15.57
C GLU A 142 -12.55 2.31 -14.54
N PHE A 143 -12.03 2.05 -13.35
CA PHE A 143 -12.83 1.62 -12.21
C PHE A 143 -13.06 2.83 -11.31
N LYS A 144 -14.22 3.47 -11.50
CA LYS A 144 -14.67 4.61 -10.70
C LYS A 144 -15.63 4.12 -9.64
N GLN A 145 -15.28 4.38 -8.39
CA GLN A 145 -16.24 4.32 -7.30
C GLN A 145 -16.82 5.71 -7.05
N GLN A 146 -17.97 5.77 -6.39
CA GLN A 146 -18.50 7.05 -5.92
C GLN A 146 -17.48 7.74 -5.01
N SER A 147 -17.22 9.02 -5.27
CA SER A 147 -16.28 9.79 -4.45
C SER A 147 -16.94 10.21 -3.15
N PHE A 148 -16.51 9.63 -2.05
CA PHE A 148 -16.93 10.01 -0.70
C PHE A 148 -15.93 10.96 -0.09
N ARG A 149 -16.41 11.93 0.70
CA ARG A 149 -15.57 12.93 1.38
C ARG A 149 -16.05 13.15 2.82
N GLY A 150 -15.13 13.51 3.69
CA GLY A 150 -15.41 13.77 5.10
C GLY A 150 -15.57 12.48 5.91
N TYR A 151 -16.59 12.40 6.75
CA TYR A 151 -16.85 11.24 7.60
C TYR A 151 -17.66 10.19 6.84
N VAL A 152 -16.96 9.25 6.23
CA VAL A 152 -17.52 8.25 5.29
C VAL A 152 -18.08 6.98 5.96
N PHE A 153 -18.09 6.89 7.28
CA PHE A 153 -18.51 5.68 8.00
C PHE A 153 -19.94 5.24 7.65
N LYS A 154 -20.87 6.18 7.53
CA LYS A 154 -22.26 5.87 7.16
C LYS A 154 -22.37 5.36 5.74
N ASP A 155 -21.56 5.90 4.83
CA ASP A 155 -21.53 5.49 3.43
C ASP A 155 -20.96 4.08 3.31
N TYR A 156 -19.89 3.78 4.04
CA TYR A 156 -19.32 2.44 4.15
C TYR A 156 -20.35 1.41 4.65
N LEU A 157 -21.14 1.74 5.67
CA LEU A 157 -22.17 0.83 6.18
C LEU A 157 -23.31 0.56 5.19
N LYS A 158 -23.57 1.49 4.26
CA LYS A 158 -24.65 1.35 3.26
C LYS A 158 -24.21 0.68 1.99
N GLU A 159 -23.03 1.08 1.49
CA GLU A 159 -22.56 0.76 0.14
C GLU A 159 -21.50 -0.36 0.14
N GLY A 160 -20.99 -0.76 1.32
CA GLY A 160 -19.88 -1.69 1.43
C GLY A 160 -18.55 -1.02 1.08
N ASP A 161 -17.72 -1.67 0.27
CA ASP A 161 -16.40 -1.18 -0.10
C ASP A 161 -16.46 0.11 -0.91
N VAL A 162 -16.36 1.24 -0.23
CA VAL A 162 -16.40 2.59 -0.82
C VAL A 162 -15.04 3.05 -1.38
N VAL A 163 -14.00 2.26 -1.19
CA VAL A 163 -12.63 2.58 -1.59
C VAL A 163 -11.95 1.36 -2.20
N ILE A 164 -11.25 1.55 -3.33
CA ILE A 164 -10.42 0.50 -3.92
C ILE A 164 -9.31 0.13 -2.93
N PRO A 165 -9.15 -1.13 -2.49
CA PRO A 165 -8.29 -1.52 -1.37
C PRO A 165 -6.84 -1.04 -1.48
N ILE A 166 -6.26 -1.03 -2.69
CA ILE A 166 -4.87 -0.59 -2.94
C ILE A 166 -4.72 0.92 -3.16
N SER A 167 -5.84 1.66 -3.16
CA SER A 167 -5.81 3.08 -3.50
C SER A 167 -5.42 4.02 -2.34
N PRO A 168 -5.75 3.73 -1.07
CA PRO A 168 -5.50 4.68 0.01
C PRO A 168 -4.02 4.89 0.32
N LEU A 169 -3.68 6.15 0.62
CA LEU A 169 -2.62 6.50 1.55
C LEU A 169 -3.26 6.90 2.88
N VAL A 170 -2.74 6.35 3.96
CA VAL A 170 -3.27 6.54 5.32
C VAL A 170 -2.18 7.13 6.20
N LYS A 171 -2.47 8.16 6.97
CA LYS A 171 -1.55 8.65 8.00
C LYS A 171 -1.25 7.54 9.01
N ARG A 172 0.01 7.31 9.34
CA ARG A 172 0.44 6.30 10.33
C ARG A 172 -0.31 6.41 11.64
N CYS A 173 -0.52 7.62 12.14
CA CYS A 173 -1.24 7.84 13.39
C CYS A 173 -2.68 7.27 13.39
N CYS A 174 -3.32 7.13 12.24
CA CYS A 174 -4.63 6.50 12.15
C CYS A 174 -4.56 5.01 12.53
N TYR A 175 -3.54 4.30 12.04
CA TYR A 175 -3.30 2.90 12.42
C TYR A 175 -2.94 2.76 13.91
N GLU A 176 -2.15 3.68 14.43
CA GLU A 176 -1.73 3.69 15.84
C GLU A 176 -2.91 3.94 16.79
N ILE A 177 -3.83 4.86 16.43
CA ILE A 177 -5.03 5.16 17.21
C ILE A 177 -6.01 3.97 17.22
N ILE A 178 -6.25 3.35 16.05
CA ILE A 178 -7.17 2.22 15.93
C ILE A 178 -6.57 0.97 16.57
N GLY A 179 -5.25 0.85 16.55
CA GLY A 179 -4.51 -0.34 16.97
C GLY A 179 -4.54 -1.43 15.88
N LEU A 180 -3.38 -1.96 15.57
CA LEU A 180 -3.22 -2.99 14.50
C LEU A 180 -3.94 -4.31 14.80
N ASN A 181 -4.30 -4.57 16.07
CA ASN A 181 -5.06 -5.76 16.45
C ASN A 181 -6.51 -5.73 15.98
N ASN A 182 -7.03 -4.53 15.69
CA ASN A 182 -8.40 -4.32 15.26
C ASN A 182 -8.55 -4.29 13.73
N LEU A 183 -7.43 -4.40 13.01
CA LEU A 183 -7.42 -4.47 11.57
C LEU A 183 -7.55 -5.95 11.15
N TRP A 184 -8.66 -6.27 10.50
CA TRP A 184 -8.93 -7.60 9.93
C TRP A 184 -9.23 -8.71 10.96
N THR A 185 -10.40 -8.64 11.54
CA THR A 185 -11.04 -9.76 12.23
C THR A 185 -12.16 -10.40 11.38
N GLY A 186 -12.12 -10.21 10.08
CA GLY A 186 -13.07 -10.80 9.15
C GLY A 186 -12.51 -12.01 8.44
#